data_a25d9d557e86b86dcd7f009eb2b8cf7a
#
_entry.id   a25d9d557e86b86dcd7f009eb2b8cf7a
#
_cell.length_a   1.000
_cell.length_b   1.000
_cell.length_c   1.000
_cell.angle_alpha   90.00
_cell.angle_beta   90.00
_cell.angle_gamma   90.00
#
_symmetry.space_group_name_H-M   'P 1'
#
loop_
_entity.id
_entity.type
_entity.pdbx_description
1 polymer ?
#
loop_
_entity_poly.entity_id
_entity_poly.type
_entity_poly.pdbx_seq_one_letter_code
_entity_poly.pdbx_strand_id
1 'polypeptide(L)'
;MRRAPHRFTGCAARASAACALIAACACSTRDPYDDLLWYYRPEPGSVIIPREQHGPRSLSMFHGTDGAPIDWNGLWNGIRWADIVIVGEQHDDTNAHEVQQAIWEETVAAWPGSAVSLEMLERDEQATVDAYLAGEIDAETFVERTGSRDWASKGTWDDFYQPVIDEAKQAKAPVIAANAPRDYVRRARTEGYDALAALPEAERAMFALPAKDPPASYRARFRDFMSGGGEREVDEARVDEVLRSQRMWDATMADSIVRAHERLPSHAKVVHLVGQFHSEYDGGLVSEIQARAPFARVLTVTVQKGTARALREEDRGKADVVVYGVAPRLRWTGFQAGLKPPAEERPAEEEAPAWGFAY
;
A
#
# COMPACT_ATOMS: atom_id res chain seq x y z
N MET A 1 22.75 79.57 39.72
CA MET A 1 21.46 78.98 40.18
C MET A 1 21.49 77.52 39.97
N ARG A 2 21.39 76.84 41.07
CA ARG A 2 21.36 75.39 41.29
C ARG A 2 20.24 74.64 40.49
N ARG A 3 20.55 73.44 39.98
CA ARG A 3 19.79 72.28 40.30
C ARG A 3 20.50 70.98 39.84
N ALA A 4 20.36 70.02 40.68
CA ALA A 4 21.10 68.76 40.81
C ALA A 4 20.62 67.65 39.87
N PRO A 5 21.24 66.49 39.93
CA PRO A 5 21.12 65.42 38.93
C PRO A 5 20.07 64.38 39.25
N HIS A 6 19.48 63.79 38.21
CA HIS A 6 18.70 62.52 38.39
C HIS A 6 19.45 61.32 37.79
N ARG A 7 19.76 60.45 38.72
CA ARG A 7 20.21 59.08 38.44
C ARG A 7 19.10 58.30 37.72
N PHE A 8 19.43 57.55 36.68
CA PHE A 8 18.70 56.38 36.26
C PHE A 8 19.66 55.19 36.31
N THR A 9 19.44 54.40 37.33
CA THR A 9 19.94 53.03 37.44
C THR A 9 18.94 52.08 36.82
N GLY A 10 19.45 51.10 36.07
CA GLY A 10 18.79 49.81 35.97
C GLY A 10 17.98 49.55 34.71
N CYS A 11 18.62 48.99 33.70
CA CYS A 11 17.99 47.95 32.84
C CYS A 11 19.08 47.24 32.03
N ALA A 12 19.87 46.42 32.71
CA ALA A 12 20.80 45.51 32.06
C ALA A 12 20.71 44.15 32.75
N ALA A 13 19.61 43.44 32.51
CA ALA A 13 19.48 42.04 32.91
C ALA A 13 18.13 41.47 32.40
N ARG A 14 17.93 41.35 31.11
CA ARG A 14 16.83 40.54 30.53
C ARG A 14 17.04 40.13 29.06
N ALA A 15 18.27 40.07 28.58
CA ALA A 15 18.56 39.67 27.17
C ALA A 15 19.37 38.37 27.05
N SER A 16 19.51 37.57 28.13
CA SER A 16 20.31 36.31 28.05
C SER A 16 19.54 35.00 28.25
N ALA A 17 18.23 35.05 28.35
CA ALA A 17 17.42 33.82 28.52
C ALA A 17 16.67 33.38 27.25
N ALA A 18 16.70 34.16 26.18
CA ALA A 18 15.97 33.83 24.94
C ALA A 18 16.82 33.13 23.86
N CYS A 19 18.16 33.12 23.99
CA CYS A 19 19.03 32.43 23.02
C CYS A 19 19.46 31.02 23.41
N ALA A 20 19.13 30.53 24.60
CA ALA A 20 19.49 29.18 25.03
C ALA A 20 18.42 28.12 24.68
N LEU A 21 17.25 28.49 24.18
CA LEU A 21 16.15 27.58 23.81
C LEU A 21 16.08 27.24 22.33
N ILE A 22 16.91 27.85 21.47
CA ILE A 22 16.95 27.54 20.03
C ILE A 22 18.09 26.58 19.66
N ALA A 23 19.03 26.30 20.57
CA ALA A 23 20.18 25.41 20.31
C ALA A 23 19.93 23.94 20.76
N ALA A 24 18.77 23.61 21.33
CA ALA A 24 18.44 22.25 21.79
C ALA A 24 17.48 21.48 20.85
N CYS A 25 17.09 22.09 19.71
CA CYS A 25 16.18 21.44 18.73
C CYS A 25 16.86 20.92 17.47
N ALA A 26 18.18 20.81 17.44
CA ALA A 26 18.91 20.39 16.26
C ALA A 26 19.87 19.24 16.56
N CYS A 27 19.39 18.11 17.06
CA CYS A 27 20.02 16.78 16.99
C CYS A 27 19.09 15.72 17.60
N SER A 28 17.96 15.48 16.98
CA SER A 28 17.28 14.20 17.11
C SER A 28 17.12 13.69 15.69
N THR A 29 18.02 12.80 15.30
CA THR A 29 17.90 11.97 14.11
C THR A 29 16.91 10.83 14.34
N ARG A 30 15.84 11.06 15.11
CA ARG A 30 14.72 10.15 15.20
C ARG A 30 13.78 10.48 14.07
N ASP A 31 13.51 9.47 13.25
CA ASP A 31 12.48 9.49 12.25
C ASP A 31 11.17 9.89 12.94
N PRO A 32 10.42 10.90 12.46
CA PRO A 32 9.13 11.26 13.02
C PRO A 32 8.12 10.09 12.99
N TYR A 33 8.40 9.01 12.27
CA TYR A 33 7.60 7.79 12.24
C TYR A 33 7.84 6.87 13.45
N ASP A 34 9.01 6.88 14.07
CA ASP A 34 9.32 6.04 15.24
C ASP A 34 8.51 6.41 16.50
N ASP A 35 8.10 7.66 16.63
CA ASP A 35 7.34 8.11 17.82
C ASP A 35 5.81 7.88 17.69
N LEU A 36 5.29 7.60 16.51
CA LEU A 36 3.84 7.57 16.28
C LEU A 36 3.18 6.24 16.64
N LEU A 37 3.87 5.13 16.51
CA LEU A 37 3.38 3.82 16.97
C LEU A 37 3.38 3.68 18.50
N TRP A 38 4.15 4.52 19.21
CA TRP A 38 4.22 4.55 20.70
C TRP A 38 3.13 5.41 21.35
N TYR A 39 2.49 6.32 20.65
CA TYR A 39 1.55 7.27 21.22
C TYR A 39 0.16 6.71 21.49
N TYR A 40 -0.14 5.51 20.98
CA TYR A 40 -1.41 4.84 21.25
C TYR A 40 -1.26 3.76 22.32
N ARG A 41 -0.94 4.16 23.56
CA ARG A 41 -1.34 3.33 24.71
C ARG A 41 -2.84 3.48 24.85
N PRO A 42 -3.63 2.38 24.85
CA PRO A 42 -5.03 2.48 25.21
C PRO A 42 -5.14 3.14 26.57
N GLU A 43 -6.07 4.08 26.71
CA GLU A 43 -6.40 4.67 28.00
C GLU A 43 -6.60 3.55 29.03
N PRO A 44 -6.02 3.67 30.26
CA PRO A 44 -6.26 2.69 31.30
C PRO A 44 -7.77 2.62 31.59
N GLY A 45 -8.41 1.52 31.22
CA GLY A 45 -9.84 1.32 31.39
C GLY A 45 -10.65 1.21 30.08
N SER A 46 -10.03 1.37 28.91
CA SER A 46 -10.69 1.00 27.64
C SER A 46 -10.90 -0.51 27.63
N VAL A 47 -12.17 -0.94 27.64
CA VAL A 47 -12.52 -2.35 27.47
C VAL A 47 -12.09 -2.76 26.07
N ILE A 48 -10.97 -3.44 25.97
CA ILE A 48 -10.58 -4.14 24.73
C ILE A 48 -11.57 -5.29 24.63
N ILE A 49 -12.58 -5.15 23.77
CA ILE A 49 -13.42 -6.27 23.40
C ILE A 49 -12.49 -7.23 22.65
N PRO A 50 -12.25 -8.44 23.16
CA PRO A 50 -11.46 -9.42 22.42
C PRO A 50 -12.22 -9.69 21.11
N ARG A 51 -11.72 -9.22 19.97
CA ARG A 51 -12.16 -9.73 18.69
C ARG A 51 -11.68 -11.17 18.63
N GLU A 52 -12.59 -12.10 18.36
CA GLU A 52 -12.18 -13.47 18.11
C GLU A 52 -11.19 -13.46 16.96
N GLN A 53 -9.94 -13.83 17.28
CA GLN A 53 -8.86 -13.86 16.30
C GLN A 53 -8.99 -15.17 15.52
N HIS A 54 -9.65 -15.12 14.37
CA HIS A 54 -9.74 -16.21 13.43
C HIS A 54 -9.22 -15.79 12.05
N GLY A 55 -8.70 -16.74 11.28
CA GLY A 55 -8.19 -16.49 9.93
C GLY A 55 -7.04 -15.47 9.91
N PRO A 56 -7.08 -14.46 9.03
CA PRO A 56 -5.99 -13.50 8.85
C PRO A 56 -5.67 -12.70 10.11
N ARG A 57 -6.62 -12.55 11.04
CA ARG A 57 -6.45 -11.82 12.30
C ARG A 57 -5.58 -12.56 13.32
N SER A 58 -5.31 -13.85 13.12
CA SER A 58 -4.45 -14.67 13.97
C SER A 58 -3.02 -14.84 13.45
N LEU A 59 -2.70 -14.24 12.32
CA LEU A 59 -1.37 -14.32 11.71
C LEU A 59 -0.31 -13.62 12.57
N SER A 60 0.93 -14.10 12.50
CA SER A 60 2.05 -13.45 13.18
C SER A 60 2.37 -12.12 12.50
N MET A 61 2.46 -11.06 13.31
CA MET A 61 2.71 -9.70 12.82
C MET A 61 3.83 -9.04 13.63
N PHE A 62 4.61 -8.23 12.95
CA PHE A 62 5.75 -7.55 13.55
C PHE A 62 5.86 -6.13 13.01
N HIS A 63 6.34 -5.21 13.82
CA HIS A 63 6.83 -3.92 13.34
C HIS A 63 8.02 -4.15 12.42
N GLY A 64 7.98 -3.59 11.23
CA GLY A 64 9.00 -3.82 10.22
C GLY A 64 10.37 -3.23 10.56
N THR A 65 10.45 -2.22 11.43
CA THR A 65 11.71 -1.56 11.80
C THR A 65 12.45 -2.30 12.89
N ASP A 66 11.81 -2.55 14.04
CA ASP A 66 12.44 -3.09 15.24
C ASP A 66 12.13 -4.57 15.49
N GLY A 67 11.14 -5.12 14.77
CA GLY A 67 10.72 -6.51 14.91
C GLY A 67 9.87 -6.78 16.16
N ALA A 68 9.38 -5.74 16.83
CA ALA A 68 8.48 -5.92 17.95
C ALA A 68 7.19 -6.65 17.51
N PRO A 69 6.77 -7.71 18.22
CA PRO A 69 5.55 -8.42 17.88
C PRO A 69 4.33 -7.54 18.12
N ILE A 70 3.40 -7.55 17.20
CA ILE A 70 2.09 -6.91 17.34
C ILE A 70 0.98 -7.91 17.03
N ASP A 71 -0.22 -7.61 17.46
CA ASP A 71 -1.43 -8.33 17.10
C ASP A 71 -2.31 -7.51 16.15
N TRP A 72 -3.47 -8.05 15.79
CA TRP A 72 -4.43 -7.35 14.94
C TRP A 72 -4.88 -6.01 15.53
N ASN A 73 -4.93 -5.87 16.86
CA ASN A 73 -5.26 -4.60 17.50
C ASN A 73 -4.13 -3.57 17.31
N GLY A 74 -2.87 -4.03 17.36
CA GLY A 74 -1.71 -3.18 17.05
C GLY A 74 -1.75 -2.66 15.62
N LEU A 75 -2.00 -3.54 14.64
CA LEU A 75 -2.22 -3.15 13.24
C LEU A 75 -3.39 -2.16 13.12
N TRP A 76 -4.50 -2.44 13.81
CA TRP A 76 -5.68 -1.60 13.78
C TRP A 76 -5.43 -0.18 14.34
N ASN A 77 -4.58 -0.05 15.33
CA ASN A 77 -4.16 1.26 15.84
C ASN A 77 -3.37 2.04 14.77
N GLY A 78 -2.50 1.39 14.02
CA GLY A 78 -1.84 1.98 12.86
C GLY A 78 -2.85 2.45 11.79
N ILE A 79 -3.82 1.61 11.44
CA ILE A 79 -4.89 1.94 10.49
C ILE A 79 -5.71 3.16 10.97
N ARG A 80 -6.03 3.24 12.26
CA ARG A 80 -6.74 4.40 12.83
C ARG A 80 -5.99 5.71 12.61
N TRP A 81 -4.68 5.68 12.76
CA TRP A 81 -3.83 6.86 12.59
C TRP A 81 -3.67 7.25 11.12
N ALA A 82 -3.60 6.28 10.20
CA ALA A 82 -3.32 6.50 8.79
C ALA A 82 -4.49 7.19 8.06
N ASP A 83 -4.16 7.96 7.04
CA ASP A 83 -5.09 8.48 6.04
C ASP A 83 -5.15 7.54 4.84
N ILE A 84 -3.99 6.94 4.50
CA ILE A 84 -3.80 6.00 3.41
C ILE A 84 -3.18 4.72 3.97
N VAL A 85 -3.76 3.57 3.68
CA VAL A 85 -3.25 2.25 4.06
C VAL A 85 -2.90 1.48 2.79
N ILE A 86 -1.64 1.07 2.65
CA ILE A 86 -1.16 0.30 1.51
C ILE A 86 -0.93 -1.13 1.97
N VAL A 87 -1.55 -2.10 1.30
CA VAL A 87 -1.44 -3.52 1.65
C VAL A 87 -0.80 -4.26 0.48
N GLY A 88 0.49 -4.57 0.65
CA GLY A 88 1.32 -5.26 -0.34
C GLY A 88 1.12 -6.76 -0.33
N GLU A 89 0.95 -7.35 -1.51
CA GLU A 89 0.72 -8.78 -1.73
C GLU A 89 1.80 -9.43 -2.59
N GLN A 90 1.94 -10.74 -2.48
CA GLN A 90 2.37 -11.59 -3.58
C GLN A 90 1.09 -12.06 -4.27
N HIS A 91 0.95 -11.82 -5.56
CA HIS A 91 -0.30 -11.98 -6.30
C HIS A 91 -0.94 -13.37 -6.21
N ASP A 92 -0.16 -14.40 -5.91
CA ASP A 92 -0.60 -15.80 -5.75
C ASP A 92 -0.73 -16.24 -4.28
N ASP A 93 -0.67 -15.29 -3.32
CA ASP A 93 -0.73 -15.61 -1.89
C ASP A 93 -2.14 -15.39 -1.30
N THR A 94 -2.88 -16.46 -1.12
CA THR A 94 -4.23 -16.44 -0.52
C THR A 94 -4.27 -15.70 0.83
N ASN A 95 -3.21 -15.81 1.66
CA ASN A 95 -3.20 -15.09 2.95
C ASN A 95 -3.13 -13.57 2.76
N ALA A 96 -2.38 -13.12 1.76
CA ALA A 96 -2.30 -11.70 1.47
C ALA A 96 -3.70 -11.15 1.11
N HIS A 97 -4.45 -11.85 0.28
CA HIS A 97 -5.80 -11.47 -0.10
C HIS A 97 -6.79 -11.55 1.07
N GLU A 98 -6.68 -12.55 1.95
CA GLU A 98 -7.48 -12.61 3.17
C GLU A 98 -7.17 -11.43 4.12
N VAL A 99 -5.91 -11.03 4.26
CA VAL A 99 -5.51 -9.84 5.04
C VAL A 99 -6.05 -8.56 4.42
N GLN A 100 -5.93 -8.41 3.11
CA GLN A 100 -6.46 -7.27 2.36
C GLN A 100 -7.97 -7.13 2.56
N GLN A 101 -8.71 -8.22 2.38
CA GLN A 101 -10.14 -8.24 2.57
C GLN A 101 -10.54 -7.88 4.01
N ALA A 102 -9.89 -8.48 5.02
CA ALA A 102 -10.18 -8.19 6.42
C ALA A 102 -9.89 -6.73 6.81
N ILE A 103 -8.79 -6.15 6.30
CA ILE A 103 -8.47 -4.73 6.51
C ILE A 103 -9.54 -3.86 5.85
N TRP A 104 -9.95 -4.18 4.62
CA TRP A 104 -10.94 -3.41 3.90
C TRP A 104 -12.31 -3.45 4.57
N GLU A 105 -12.84 -4.64 4.87
CA GLU A 105 -14.13 -4.85 5.54
C GLU A 105 -14.22 -4.03 6.84
N GLU A 106 -13.19 -4.14 7.68
CA GLU A 106 -13.16 -3.41 8.94
C GLU A 106 -13.01 -1.91 8.75
N THR A 107 -12.24 -1.47 7.74
CA THR A 107 -12.03 -0.05 7.47
C THR A 107 -13.31 0.61 6.97
N VAL A 108 -13.99 0.02 6.01
CA VAL A 108 -15.22 0.61 5.46
C VAL A 108 -16.36 0.63 6.47
N ALA A 109 -16.40 -0.39 7.36
CA ALA A 109 -17.37 -0.45 8.46
C ALA A 109 -17.10 0.62 9.53
N ALA A 110 -15.83 0.86 9.88
CA ALA A 110 -15.44 1.81 10.92
C ALA A 110 -15.44 3.27 10.44
N TRP A 111 -15.12 3.50 9.17
CA TRP A 111 -15.09 4.83 8.54
C TRP A 111 -15.89 4.83 7.24
N PRO A 112 -17.22 4.92 7.33
CA PRO A 112 -18.08 5.04 6.14
C PRO A 112 -17.65 6.20 5.25
N GLY A 113 -17.64 5.95 3.94
CA GLY A 113 -17.11 6.90 2.96
C GLY A 113 -15.64 6.69 2.61
N SER A 114 -14.95 5.73 3.23
CA SER A 114 -13.63 5.27 2.81
C SER A 114 -13.68 4.65 1.42
N ALA A 115 -12.56 4.66 0.70
CA ALA A 115 -12.42 4.09 -0.63
C ALA A 115 -11.43 2.92 -0.64
N VAL A 116 -11.68 1.93 -1.48
CA VAL A 116 -10.66 0.95 -1.86
C VAL A 116 -10.09 1.30 -3.23
N SER A 117 -8.79 1.18 -3.38
CA SER A 117 -8.03 1.50 -4.58
C SER A 117 -7.24 0.25 -5.00
N LEU A 118 -7.30 -0.12 -6.26
CA LEU A 118 -6.70 -1.36 -6.75
C LEU A 118 -5.68 -1.09 -7.87
N GLU A 119 -4.51 -1.72 -7.76
CA GLU A 119 -3.55 -1.85 -8.84
C GLU A 119 -4.14 -2.60 -10.03
N MET A 120 -4.98 -3.57 -9.77
CA MET A 120 -5.53 -4.56 -10.70
C MET A 120 -6.47 -3.95 -11.74
N LEU A 121 -6.86 -2.69 -11.56
CA LEU A 121 -7.78 -1.97 -12.45
C LEU A 121 -7.09 -0.74 -13.03
N GLU A 122 -7.18 -0.60 -14.34
CA GLU A 122 -6.60 0.51 -15.08
C GLU A 122 -7.54 1.73 -15.05
N ARG A 123 -6.98 2.94 -15.10
CA ARG A 123 -7.74 4.20 -14.92
C ARG A 123 -8.86 4.40 -15.95
N ASP A 124 -8.71 3.91 -17.17
CA ASP A 124 -9.73 3.95 -18.22
C ASP A 124 -10.88 2.95 -17.99
N GLU A 125 -10.72 2.02 -17.06
CA GLU A 125 -11.76 1.07 -16.64
C GLU A 125 -12.70 1.67 -15.57
N GLN A 126 -12.43 2.87 -15.04
CA GLN A 126 -13.23 3.46 -13.96
C GLN A 126 -14.73 3.50 -14.29
N ALA A 127 -15.09 3.80 -15.54
CA ALA A 127 -16.51 3.81 -15.94
C ALA A 127 -17.16 2.43 -15.85
N THR A 128 -16.41 1.36 -16.10
CA THR A 128 -16.89 -0.03 -15.94
C THR A 128 -17.05 -0.37 -14.46
N VAL A 129 -16.11 0.06 -13.62
CA VAL A 129 -16.18 -0.06 -12.16
C VAL A 129 -17.44 0.63 -11.64
N ASP A 130 -17.66 1.89 -12.03
CA ASP A 130 -18.81 2.68 -11.59
C ASP A 130 -20.15 2.03 -12.01
N ALA A 131 -20.22 1.50 -13.24
CA ALA A 131 -21.40 0.78 -13.74
C ALA A 131 -21.70 -0.48 -12.92
N TYR A 132 -20.66 -1.22 -12.52
CA TYR A 132 -20.81 -2.38 -11.64
C TYR A 132 -21.30 -1.98 -10.25
N LEU A 133 -20.73 -0.96 -9.65
CA LEU A 133 -21.13 -0.47 -8.33
C LEU A 133 -22.58 0.04 -8.35
N ALA A 134 -23.00 0.68 -9.43
CA ALA A 134 -24.37 1.13 -9.64
C ALA A 134 -25.37 -0.01 -9.89
N GLY A 135 -24.89 -1.23 -10.16
CA GLY A 135 -25.73 -2.39 -10.51
C GLY A 135 -26.27 -2.36 -11.95
N GLU A 136 -25.65 -1.57 -12.83
CA GLU A 136 -25.99 -1.48 -14.25
C GLU A 136 -25.46 -2.68 -15.05
N ILE A 137 -24.38 -3.29 -14.57
CA ILE A 137 -23.80 -4.53 -15.09
C ILE A 137 -23.59 -5.53 -13.96
N ASP A 138 -23.54 -6.82 -14.30
CA ASP A 138 -23.21 -7.90 -13.37
C ASP A 138 -21.69 -8.14 -13.27
N ALA A 139 -21.27 -9.02 -12.35
CA ALA A 139 -19.87 -9.31 -12.11
C ALA A 139 -19.19 -9.97 -13.32
N GLU A 140 -19.91 -10.84 -14.06
CA GLU A 140 -19.37 -11.49 -15.26
C GLU A 140 -19.06 -10.45 -16.35
N THR A 141 -20.00 -9.53 -16.62
CA THR A 141 -19.81 -8.43 -17.56
C THR A 141 -18.68 -7.49 -17.13
N PHE A 142 -18.56 -7.24 -15.81
CA PHE A 142 -17.48 -6.43 -15.25
C PHE A 142 -16.12 -7.06 -15.55
N VAL A 143 -15.94 -8.33 -15.18
CA VAL A 143 -14.68 -9.08 -15.36
C VAL A 143 -14.35 -9.25 -16.85
N GLU A 144 -15.36 -9.44 -17.72
CA GLU A 144 -15.15 -9.52 -19.16
C GLU A 144 -14.63 -8.18 -19.73
N ARG A 145 -15.23 -7.06 -19.34
CA ARG A 145 -14.86 -5.73 -19.86
C ARG A 145 -13.51 -5.24 -19.37
N THR A 146 -13.12 -5.59 -18.14
CA THR A 146 -11.80 -5.24 -17.57
C THR A 146 -10.72 -6.26 -17.93
N GLY A 147 -11.08 -7.43 -18.44
CA GLY A 147 -10.12 -8.50 -18.72
C GLY A 147 -9.41 -9.03 -17.46
N SER A 148 -9.98 -8.79 -16.29
CA SER A 148 -9.31 -9.01 -15.01
C SER A 148 -9.34 -10.45 -14.49
N ARG A 149 -10.08 -11.36 -15.15
CA ARG A 149 -10.31 -12.76 -14.71
C ARG A 149 -9.05 -13.49 -14.25
N ASP A 150 -8.00 -13.35 -15.00
CA ASP A 150 -6.72 -14.06 -14.80
C ASP A 150 -5.60 -13.14 -14.31
N TRP A 151 -5.96 -12.05 -13.62
CA TRP A 151 -4.99 -11.00 -13.31
C TRP A 151 -3.81 -11.49 -12.45
N ALA A 152 -4.07 -12.16 -11.32
CA ALA A 152 -3.02 -12.74 -10.47
C ALA A 152 -2.55 -14.09 -10.99
N SER A 153 -3.51 -14.94 -11.36
CA SER A 153 -3.32 -16.22 -12.03
C SER A 153 -4.67 -16.69 -12.59
N LYS A 154 -4.68 -17.82 -13.28
CA LYS A 154 -5.87 -18.30 -13.98
C LYS A 154 -7.07 -18.46 -13.04
N GLY A 155 -8.11 -17.64 -13.27
CA GLY A 155 -9.39 -17.72 -12.59
C GLY A 155 -9.39 -17.24 -11.13
N THR A 156 -8.37 -16.51 -10.69
CA THR A 156 -8.23 -16.08 -9.28
C THR A 156 -9.00 -14.82 -8.94
N TRP A 157 -9.53 -14.10 -9.91
CA TRP A 157 -10.26 -12.86 -9.66
C TRP A 157 -11.43 -13.05 -8.69
N ASP A 158 -12.22 -14.09 -8.91
CA ASP A 158 -13.43 -14.35 -8.12
C ASP A 158 -13.13 -14.64 -6.64
N ASP A 159 -11.96 -15.23 -6.35
CA ASP A 159 -11.55 -15.57 -4.99
C ASP A 159 -10.79 -14.42 -4.30
N PHE A 160 -10.05 -13.60 -5.04
CA PHE A 160 -9.10 -12.65 -4.47
C PHE A 160 -9.60 -11.20 -4.45
N TYR A 161 -10.13 -10.72 -5.57
CA TYR A 161 -10.44 -9.29 -5.72
C TYR A 161 -11.94 -9.00 -5.80
N GLN A 162 -12.74 -9.91 -6.37
CA GLN A 162 -14.19 -9.72 -6.45
C GLN A 162 -14.83 -9.50 -5.08
N PRO A 163 -14.48 -10.24 -4.00
CA PRO A 163 -15.06 -10.03 -2.68
C PRO A 163 -14.82 -8.63 -2.12
N VAL A 164 -13.65 -8.03 -2.41
CA VAL A 164 -13.30 -6.66 -1.99
C VAL A 164 -14.20 -5.63 -2.67
N ILE A 165 -14.47 -5.83 -3.98
CA ILE A 165 -15.33 -4.93 -4.77
C ILE A 165 -16.81 -5.10 -4.38
N ASP A 166 -17.23 -6.32 -4.09
CA ASP A 166 -18.59 -6.61 -3.64
C ASP A 166 -18.88 -6.00 -2.26
N GLU A 167 -17.90 -6.04 -1.34
CA GLU A 167 -18.00 -5.33 -0.07
C GLU A 167 -18.11 -3.81 -0.27
N ALA A 168 -17.30 -3.25 -1.17
CA ALA A 168 -17.41 -1.84 -1.52
C ALA A 168 -18.80 -1.48 -2.07
N LYS A 169 -19.33 -2.31 -2.98
CA LYS A 169 -20.68 -2.15 -3.54
C LYS A 169 -21.76 -2.20 -2.46
N GLN A 170 -21.68 -3.16 -1.54
CA GLN A 170 -22.61 -3.29 -0.42
C GLN A 170 -22.54 -2.08 0.51
N ALA A 171 -21.34 -1.61 0.82
CA ALA A 171 -21.10 -0.46 1.67
C ALA A 171 -21.37 0.89 0.95
N LYS A 172 -21.65 0.87 -0.36
CA LYS A 172 -21.74 2.06 -1.24
C LYS A 172 -20.48 2.91 -1.17
N ALA A 173 -19.34 2.26 -1.07
CA ALA A 173 -18.01 2.87 -0.99
C ALA A 173 -17.41 3.00 -2.40
N PRO A 174 -16.60 4.04 -2.66
CA PRO A 174 -15.89 4.19 -3.92
C PRO A 174 -14.85 3.08 -4.12
N VAL A 175 -14.73 2.59 -5.35
CA VAL A 175 -13.62 1.75 -5.84
C VAL A 175 -12.86 2.56 -6.87
N ILE A 176 -11.55 2.64 -6.71
CA ILE A 176 -10.67 3.44 -7.56
C ILE A 176 -9.86 2.50 -8.45
N ALA A 177 -10.08 2.59 -9.76
CA ALA A 177 -9.22 1.99 -10.78
C ALA A 177 -7.93 2.81 -10.85
N ALA A 178 -6.87 2.33 -10.18
CA ALA A 178 -5.75 3.19 -9.84
C ALA A 178 -4.63 3.19 -10.87
N ASN A 179 -4.50 2.12 -11.65
CA ASN A 179 -3.32 1.88 -12.46
C ASN A 179 -3.33 2.65 -13.79
N ALA A 180 -2.13 2.77 -14.38
CA ALA A 180 -1.99 3.33 -15.72
C ALA A 180 -2.39 2.30 -16.79
N PRO A 181 -3.16 2.70 -17.84
CA PRO A 181 -3.43 1.81 -18.96
C PRO A 181 -2.15 1.31 -19.61
N ARG A 182 -2.10 0.02 -19.90
CA ARG A 182 -0.91 -0.70 -20.39
C ARG A 182 -0.29 -0.10 -21.65
N ASP A 183 -1.13 0.51 -22.49
CA ASP A 183 -0.64 1.14 -23.72
C ASP A 183 0.27 2.34 -23.43
N TYR A 184 -0.09 3.18 -22.45
CA TYR A 184 0.77 4.30 -22.04
C TYR A 184 2.03 3.82 -21.32
N VAL A 185 1.92 2.76 -20.51
CA VAL A 185 3.07 2.14 -19.83
C VAL A 185 4.07 1.58 -20.86
N ARG A 186 3.58 0.91 -21.91
CA ARG A 186 4.42 0.44 -23.01
C ARG A 186 5.11 1.62 -23.73
N ARG A 187 4.38 2.70 -23.99
CA ARG A 187 4.92 3.91 -24.59
C ARG A 187 5.96 4.59 -23.69
N ALA A 188 5.74 4.65 -22.38
CA ALA A 188 6.74 5.15 -21.43
C ALA A 188 8.07 4.41 -21.56
N ARG A 189 8.00 3.08 -21.71
CA ARG A 189 9.18 2.24 -21.88
C ARG A 189 9.90 2.52 -23.19
N THR A 190 9.18 2.57 -24.32
CA THR A 190 9.76 2.60 -25.66
C THR A 190 10.04 4.02 -26.18
N GLU A 191 9.21 5.00 -25.83
CA GLU A 191 9.27 6.37 -26.31
C GLU A 191 9.80 7.36 -25.26
N GLY A 192 9.76 6.97 -23.97
CA GLY A 192 10.15 7.84 -22.85
C GLY A 192 9.04 8.79 -22.39
N TYR A 193 9.28 9.47 -21.27
CA TYR A 193 8.27 10.34 -20.66
C TYR A 193 8.00 11.63 -21.43
N ASP A 194 8.99 12.15 -22.16
CA ASP A 194 8.82 13.37 -22.96
C ASP A 194 7.77 13.19 -24.06
N ALA A 195 7.75 12.02 -24.70
CA ALA A 195 6.74 11.69 -25.69
C ALA A 195 5.32 11.66 -25.09
N LEU A 196 5.19 11.13 -23.87
CA LEU A 196 3.92 11.09 -23.16
C LEU A 196 3.50 12.47 -22.66
N ALA A 197 4.44 13.29 -22.20
CA ALA A 197 4.16 14.66 -21.77
C ALA A 197 3.64 15.54 -22.90
N ALA A 198 3.97 15.23 -24.16
CA ALA A 198 3.51 15.93 -25.35
C ALA A 198 2.10 15.52 -25.83
N LEU A 199 1.48 14.52 -25.21
CA LEU A 199 0.14 14.04 -25.59
C LEU A 199 -0.95 15.07 -25.27
N PRO A 200 -2.11 14.99 -25.96
CA PRO A 200 -3.29 15.79 -25.64
C PRO A 200 -3.71 15.61 -24.17
N GLU A 201 -4.33 16.64 -23.60
CA GLU A 201 -4.75 16.64 -22.18
C GLU A 201 -5.65 15.45 -21.82
N ALA A 202 -6.58 15.08 -22.71
CA ALA A 202 -7.47 13.95 -22.49
C ALA A 202 -6.73 12.63 -22.33
N GLU A 203 -5.65 12.42 -23.09
CA GLU A 203 -4.81 11.23 -22.95
C GLU A 203 -3.93 11.32 -21.69
N ARG A 204 -3.37 12.50 -21.39
CA ARG A 204 -2.57 12.73 -20.20
C ARG A 204 -3.38 12.56 -18.90
N ALA A 205 -4.71 12.64 -18.94
CA ALA A 205 -5.57 12.36 -17.80
C ALA A 205 -5.55 10.86 -17.40
N MET A 206 -5.17 9.98 -18.31
CA MET A 206 -5.15 8.52 -18.10
C MET A 206 -3.95 8.03 -17.29
N PHE A 207 -2.92 8.85 -17.08
CA PHE A 207 -1.73 8.48 -16.34
C PHE A 207 -1.11 9.66 -15.61
N ALA A 208 -0.15 9.38 -14.75
CA ALA A 208 0.71 10.40 -14.16
C ALA A 208 2.18 10.06 -14.40
N LEU A 209 2.99 11.07 -14.71
CA LEU A 209 4.43 10.91 -14.80
C LEU A 209 5.07 11.00 -13.40
N PRO A 210 6.22 10.31 -13.17
CA PRO A 210 6.94 10.38 -11.92
C PRO A 210 7.24 11.82 -11.49
N ALA A 211 6.93 12.15 -10.24
CA ALA A 211 7.18 13.48 -9.66
C ALA A 211 8.65 13.66 -9.23
N LYS A 212 9.30 12.57 -8.87
CA LYS A 212 10.70 12.55 -8.43
C LYS A 212 11.39 11.24 -8.80
N ASP A 213 12.71 11.21 -8.70
CA ASP A 213 13.43 9.94 -8.79
C ASP A 213 13.21 9.11 -7.52
N PRO A 214 13.02 7.79 -7.66
CA PRO A 214 12.86 6.92 -6.51
C PRO A 214 14.19 6.79 -5.74
N PRO A 215 14.16 6.27 -4.50
CA PRO A 215 15.39 5.96 -3.78
C PRO A 215 16.32 5.06 -4.60
N ALA A 216 17.64 5.26 -4.47
CA ALA A 216 18.62 4.44 -5.21
C ALA A 216 18.48 2.94 -4.94
N SER A 217 18.05 2.56 -3.74
CA SER A 217 17.71 1.19 -3.35
C SER A 217 16.59 0.59 -4.19
N TYR A 218 15.63 1.39 -4.65
CA TYR A 218 14.53 0.92 -5.50
C TYR A 218 15.03 0.42 -6.86
N ARG A 219 15.90 1.21 -7.53
CA ARG A 219 16.52 0.78 -8.79
C ARG A 219 17.38 -0.48 -8.60
N ALA A 220 18.14 -0.54 -7.49
CA ALA A 220 18.97 -1.69 -7.19
C ALA A 220 18.13 -2.97 -7.00
N ARG A 221 17.04 -2.90 -6.24
CA ARG A 221 16.09 -4.03 -6.06
C ARG A 221 15.43 -4.43 -7.39
N PHE A 222 15.06 -3.44 -8.21
CA PHE A 222 14.48 -3.71 -9.52
C PHE A 222 15.45 -4.45 -10.44
N ARG A 223 16.72 -4.05 -10.44
CA ARG A 223 17.78 -4.73 -11.16
C ARG A 223 17.98 -6.16 -10.65
N ASP A 224 18.01 -6.34 -9.34
CA ASP A 224 18.10 -7.65 -8.70
C ASP A 224 16.94 -8.56 -9.09
N PHE A 225 15.72 -8.03 -9.05
CA PHE A 225 14.53 -8.73 -9.54
C PHE A 225 14.66 -9.15 -11.01
N MET A 226 15.09 -8.25 -11.90
CA MET A 226 15.27 -8.56 -13.32
C MET A 226 16.36 -9.60 -13.56
N SER A 227 17.39 -9.65 -12.71
CA SER A 227 18.47 -10.62 -12.80
C SER A 227 18.13 -11.98 -12.17
N GLY A 228 16.95 -12.11 -11.52
CA GLY A 228 16.60 -13.30 -10.74
C GLY A 228 17.51 -13.50 -9.53
N GLY A 229 17.76 -12.43 -8.76
CA GLY A 229 18.67 -12.46 -7.61
C GLY A 229 20.15 -12.53 -8.01
N GLY A 230 20.50 -12.04 -9.20
CA GLY A 230 21.88 -12.08 -9.72
C GLY A 230 22.24 -13.35 -10.50
N GLU A 231 21.28 -14.23 -10.74
CA GLU A 231 21.52 -15.48 -11.50
C GLU A 231 21.72 -15.23 -13.00
N ARG A 232 21.24 -14.09 -13.50
CA ARG A 232 21.36 -13.72 -14.92
C ARG A 232 22.00 -12.35 -15.06
N GLU A 233 22.85 -12.21 -16.07
CA GLU A 233 23.35 -10.91 -16.48
C GLU A 233 22.22 -10.10 -17.11
N VAL A 234 22.07 -8.84 -16.71
CA VAL A 234 21.08 -7.91 -17.28
C VAL A 234 21.77 -6.69 -17.84
N ASP A 235 21.31 -6.24 -18.99
CA ASP A 235 21.74 -5.00 -19.61
C ASP A 235 21.16 -3.80 -18.83
N GLU A 236 22.01 -2.88 -18.38
CA GLU A 236 21.61 -1.70 -17.61
C GLU A 236 20.67 -0.78 -18.38
N ALA A 237 20.85 -0.66 -19.71
CA ALA A 237 19.93 0.09 -20.56
C ALA A 237 18.53 -0.53 -20.55
N ARG A 238 18.47 -1.86 -20.58
CA ARG A 238 17.20 -2.60 -20.48
C ARG A 238 16.56 -2.46 -19.08
N VAL A 239 17.36 -2.45 -18.01
CA VAL A 239 16.86 -2.16 -16.66
C VAL A 239 16.20 -0.77 -16.63
N ASP A 240 16.85 0.25 -17.18
CA ASP A 240 16.32 1.61 -17.19
C ASP A 240 15.05 1.75 -18.06
N GLU A 241 14.98 1.03 -19.16
CA GLU A 241 13.76 0.97 -20.00
C GLU A 241 12.58 0.39 -19.24
N VAL A 242 12.75 -0.79 -18.63
CA VAL A 242 11.64 -1.48 -17.92
C VAL A 242 11.30 -0.74 -16.64
N LEU A 243 12.28 -0.15 -15.96
CA LEU A 243 12.06 0.69 -14.78
C LEU A 243 11.18 1.90 -15.10
N ARG A 244 11.22 2.46 -16.32
CA ARG A 244 10.28 3.51 -16.73
C ARG A 244 8.82 3.05 -16.63
N SER A 245 8.52 1.81 -17.04
CA SER A 245 7.17 1.24 -16.88
C SER A 245 6.77 1.18 -15.42
N GLN A 246 7.65 0.61 -14.58
CA GLN A 246 7.41 0.44 -13.15
C GLN A 246 7.13 1.79 -12.46
N ARG A 247 7.95 2.79 -12.74
CA ARG A 247 7.79 4.15 -12.19
C ARG A 247 6.51 4.84 -12.67
N MET A 248 6.05 4.54 -13.87
CA MET A 248 4.79 5.09 -14.37
C MET A 248 3.57 4.48 -13.68
N TRP A 249 3.60 3.18 -13.40
CA TRP A 249 2.60 2.53 -12.56
C TRP A 249 2.58 3.17 -11.17
N ASP A 250 3.72 3.24 -10.49
CA ASP A 250 3.84 3.88 -9.17
C ASP A 250 3.27 5.30 -9.16
N ALA A 251 3.66 6.12 -10.13
CA ALA A 251 3.24 7.52 -10.21
C ALA A 251 1.73 7.64 -10.46
N THR A 252 1.17 6.78 -11.32
CA THR A 252 -0.26 6.82 -11.65
C THR A 252 -1.11 6.33 -10.48
N MET A 253 -0.73 5.23 -9.84
CA MET A 253 -1.41 4.75 -8.63
C MET A 253 -1.35 5.79 -7.51
N ALA A 254 -0.17 6.39 -7.26
CA ALA A 254 -0.03 7.45 -6.27
C ALA A 254 -0.94 8.66 -6.56
N ASP A 255 -1.00 9.12 -7.80
CA ASP A 255 -1.88 10.22 -8.21
C ASP A 255 -3.37 9.85 -8.03
N SER A 256 -3.76 8.60 -8.36
CA SER A 256 -5.13 8.11 -8.16
C SER A 256 -5.51 8.07 -6.68
N ILE A 257 -4.62 7.56 -5.83
CA ILE A 257 -4.79 7.49 -4.37
C ILE A 257 -4.91 8.89 -3.76
N VAL A 258 -4.00 9.80 -4.12
CA VAL A 258 -3.99 11.17 -3.58
C VAL A 258 -5.24 11.92 -4.01
N ARG A 259 -5.64 11.85 -5.28
CA ARG A 259 -6.90 12.45 -5.74
C ARG A 259 -8.14 11.88 -5.05
N ALA A 260 -8.14 10.58 -4.75
CA ALA A 260 -9.22 9.97 -3.97
C ALA A 260 -9.23 10.54 -2.55
N HIS A 261 -8.08 10.51 -1.86
CA HIS A 261 -7.93 11.03 -0.51
C HIS A 261 -8.39 12.49 -0.37
N GLU A 262 -8.03 13.36 -1.32
CA GLU A 262 -8.42 14.79 -1.31
C GLU A 262 -9.93 15.02 -1.48
N ARG A 263 -10.66 14.07 -2.08
CA ARG A 263 -12.09 14.16 -2.33
C ARG A 263 -12.95 13.52 -1.25
N LEU A 264 -12.37 12.62 -0.47
CA LEU A 264 -13.08 11.91 0.59
C LEU A 264 -13.33 12.82 1.80
N PRO A 265 -14.34 12.49 2.64
CA PRO A 265 -14.50 13.12 3.95
C PRO A 265 -13.21 12.99 4.79
N SER A 266 -12.89 14.00 5.59
CA SER A 266 -11.63 14.06 6.36
C SER A 266 -11.38 12.90 7.34
N HIS A 267 -12.41 12.15 7.70
CA HIS A 267 -12.32 10.98 8.55
C HIS A 267 -12.17 9.67 7.75
N ALA A 268 -12.46 9.72 6.45
CA ALA A 268 -12.41 8.55 5.58
C ALA A 268 -10.97 8.22 5.17
N LYS A 269 -10.74 7.01 4.75
CA LYS A 269 -9.42 6.46 4.40
C LYS A 269 -9.39 5.93 2.98
N VAL A 270 -8.20 5.86 2.41
CA VAL A 270 -7.96 5.08 1.19
C VAL A 270 -7.21 3.82 1.58
N VAL A 271 -7.77 2.65 1.29
CA VAL A 271 -7.07 1.36 1.36
C VAL A 271 -6.64 0.99 -0.04
N HIS A 272 -5.35 0.84 -0.27
CA HIS A 272 -4.80 0.50 -1.58
C HIS A 272 -4.21 -0.91 -1.58
N LEU A 273 -4.65 -1.74 -2.52
CA LEU A 273 -4.21 -3.11 -2.73
C LEU A 273 -3.23 -3.15 -3.90
N VAL A 274 -2.04 -3.70 -3.66
CA VAL A 274 -0.94 -3.59 -4.62
C VAL A 274 0.06 -4.73 -4.47
N GLY A 275 0.75 -5.10 -5.55
CA GLY A 275 1.90 -5.98 -5.47
C GLY A 275 2.99 -5.39 -4.56
N GLN A 276 3.53 -6.20 -3.66
CA GLN A 276 4.46 -5.76 -2.60
C GLN A 276 5.68 -5.00 -3.12
N PHE A 277 6.13 -5.26 -4.36
CA PHE A 277 7.30 -4.58 -4.92
C PHE A 277 7.11 -3.07 -5.00
N HIS A 278 5.90 -2.58 -5.24
CA HIS A 278 5.56 -1.16 -5.35
C HIS A 278 5.67 -0.42 -4.01
N SER A 279 5.40 -1.11 -2.89
CA SER A 279 5.31 -0.49 -1.56
C SER A 279 6.48 -0.80 -0.63
N GLU A 280 7.13 -1.96 -0.77
CA GLU A 280 8.22 -2.37 0.13
C GLU A 280 9.42 -1.41 0.11
N TYR A 281 10.00 -1.18 1.30
CA TYR A 281 11.15 -0.30 1.54
C TYR A 281 10.91 1.15 1.08
N ASP A 282 9.73 1.69 1.35
CA ASP A 282 9.28 3.00 0.85
C ASP A 282 9.43 3.13 -0.67
N GLY A 283 9.03 2.05 -1.37
CA GLY A 283 9.20 1.90 -2.81
C GLY A 283 8.60 3.01 -3.65
N GLY A 284 8.58 2.82 -4.96
CA GLY A 284 8.19 3.86 -5.90
C GLY A 284 6.83 4.48 -5.58
N LEU A 285 5.83 3.68 -5.26
CA LEU A 285 4.48 4.12 -4.91
C LEU A 285 4.46 5.01 -3.66
N VAL A 286 5.05 4.56 -2.56
CA VAL A 286 5.09 5.31 -1.29
C VAL A 286 5.80 6.65 -1.49
N SER A 287 6.95 6.60 -2.17
CA SER A 287 7.76 7.76 -2.52
C SER A 287 6.97 8.78 -3.36
N GLU A 288 6.15 8.33 -4.32
CA GLU A 288 5.32 9.18 -5.17
C GLU A 288 4.11 9.76 -4.41
N ILE A 289 3.51 9.01 -3.47
CA ILE A 289 2.46 9.53 -2.58
C ILE A 289 3.03 10.66 -1.71
N GLN A 290 4.18 10.44 -1.07
CA GLN A 290 4.84 11.45 -0.23
C GLN A 290 5.20 12.72 -1.02
N ALA A 291 5.58 12.58 -2.29
CA ALA A 291 5.86 13.73 -3.14
C ALA A 291 4.61 14.56 -3.49
N ARG A 292 3.47 13.91 -3.64
CA ARG A 292 2.18 14.56 -4.00
C ARG A 292 1.39 15.03 -2.79
N ALA A 293 1.44 14.27 -1.70
CA ALA A 293 0.71 14.54 -0.46
C ALA A 293 1.63 14.42 0.77
N PRO A 294 2.55 15.37 0.98
CA PRO A 294 3.61 15.25 2.01
C PRO A 294 3.09 15.25 3.44
N PHE A 295 1.83 15.59 3.66
CA PHE A 295 1.20 15.58 4.99
C PHE A 295 0.24 14.41 5.20
N ALA A 296 0.00 13.59 4.18
CA ALA A 296 -0.81 12.39 4.33
C ALA A 296 -0.05 11.34 5.14
N ARG A 297 -0.73 10.76 6.11
CA ARG A 297 -0.20 9.70 6.96
C ARG A 297 -0.40 8.36 6.24
N VAL A 298 0.68 7.77 5.82
CA VAL A 298 0.68 6.49 5.12
C VAL A 298 1.05 5.39 6.10
N LEU A 299 0.33 4.28 6.08
CA LEU A 299 0.68 3.03 6.73
C LEU A 299 0.92 1.98 5.65
N THR A 300 2.06 1.31 5.72
CA THR A 300 2.39 0.20 4.83
C THR A 300 2.27 -1.13 5.57
N VAL A 301 1.64 -2.10 4.93
CA VAL A 301 1.52 -3.49 5.40
C VAL A 301 2.01 -4.38 4.28
N THR A 302 2.89 -5.34 4.57
CA THR A 302 3.29 -6.37 3.60
C THR A 302 3.03 -7.76 4.16
N VAL A 303 2.54 -8.66 3.30
CA VAL A 303 2.26 -10.04 3.69
C VAL A 303 3.30 -10.95 3.04
N GLN A 304 4.01 -11.71 3.88
CA GLN A 304 5.09 -12.59 3.49
C GLN A 304 4.68 -14.05 3.64
N LYS A 305 4.98 -14.87 2.65
CA LYS A 305 4.72 -16.31 2.69
C LYS A 305 5.47 -17.02 3.81
N GLY A 306 4.85 -18.03 4.37
CA GLY A 306 5.41 -18.87 5.42
C GLY A 306 5.11 -18.35 6.82
N THR A 307 5.58 -19.07 7.83
CA THR A 307 5.42 -18.73 9.24
C THR A 307 6.70 -18.16 9.82
N ALA A 308 6.59 -17.19 10.71
CA ALA A 308 7.71 -16.67 11.47
C ALA A 308 7.31 -16.43 12.94
N ARG A 309 8.27 -16.65 13.86
CA ARG A 309 8.11 -16.35 15.30
C ARG A 309 8.78 -15.03 15.68
N ALA A 310 9.48 -14.43 14.75
CA ALA A 310 10.13 -13.13 14.84
C ALA A 310 10.23 -12.55 13.43
N LEU A 311 10.39 -11.23 13.31
CA LEU A 311 10.70 -10.60 12.04
C LEU A 311 11.97 -11.23 11.45
N ARG A 312 11.90 -11.69 10.21
CA ARG A 312 13.08 -12.18 9.49
C ARG A 312 13.98 -11.01 9.12
N GLU A 313 15.29 -11.21 9.14
CA GLU A 313 16.23 -10.13 8.85
C GLU A 313 16.08 -9.58 7.41
N GLU A 314 15.78 -10.45 6.44
CA GLU A 314 15.51 -10.08 5.05
C GLU A 314 14.22 -9.28 4.86
N ASP A 315 13.31 -9.30 5.84
CA ASP A 315 12.04 -8.60 5.78
C ASP A 315 12.07 -7.27 6.57
N ARG A 316 13.19 -7.00 7.24
CA ARG A 316 13.37 -5.75 8.01
C ARG A 316 13.31 -4.52 7.10
N GLY A 317 12.45 -3.57 7.47
CA GLY A 317 12.27 -2.33 6.72
C GLY A 317 11.40 -2.45 5.47
N LYS A 318 10.80 -3.62 5.20
CA LYS A 318 9.91 -3.78 4.06
C LYS A 318 8.65 -2.91 4.15
N ALA A 319 8.06 -2.83 5.34
CA ALA A 319 6.86 -2.07 5.61
C ALA A 319 6.80 -1.67 7.09
N ASP A 320 5.85 -0.83 7.48
CA ASP A 320 5.58 -0.53 8.89
C ASP A 320 5.13 -1.78 9.63
N VAL A 321 4.33 -2.62 8.98
CA VAL A 321 3.86 -3.90 9.51
C VAL A 321 4.17 -5.03 8.54
N VAL A 322 4.85 -6.05 9.01
CA VAL A 322 5.13 -7.29 8.28
C VAL A 322 4.29 -8.41 8.87
N VAL A 323 3.46 -9.02 8.03
CA VAL A 323 2.56 -10.12 8.37
C VAL A 323 3.10 -11.43 7.79
N TYR A 324 3.09 -12.50 8.58
CA TYR A 324 3.47 -13.83 8.11
C TYR A 324 2.31 -14.79 8.22
N GLY A 325 2.09 -15.55 7.16
CA GLY A 325 1.06 -16.57 7.16
C GLY A 325 1.41 -17.73 6.25
N VAL A 326 0.96 -18.92 6.65
CA VAL A 326 0.74 -20.01 5.71
C VAL A 326 -0.75 -20.02 5.47
N ALA A 327 -1.18 -20.10 4.21
CA ALA A 327 -2.58 -20.27 3.88
C ALA A 327 -3.17 -21.33 4.83
N PRO A 328 -4.20 -21.02 5.60
CA PRO A 328 -4.90 -22.05 6.31
C PRO A 328 -5.26 -23.07 5.24
N ARG A 329 -4.73 -24.31 5.37
CA ARG A 329 -5.24 -25.40 4.54
C ARG A 329 -6.72 -25.32 4.73
N LEU A 330 -7.48 -24.98 3.70
CA LEU A 330 -8.93 -25.01 3.71
C LEU A 330 -9.30 -26.36 4.28
N ARG A 331 -9.60 -26.41 5.57
CA ARG A 331 -10.27 -27.59 6.11
C ARG A 331 -11.59 -27.57 5.43
N TRP A 332 -11.69 -28.38 4.39
CA TRP A 332 -12.94 -28.67 3.74
C TRP A 332 -13.98 -29.03 4.82
N THR A 333 -14.73 -28.04 5.26
CA THR A 333 -15.85 -28.20 6.20
C THR A 333 -17.11 -28.58 5.44
N GLY A 334 -16.97 -29.17 4.26
CA GLY A 334 -18.04 -29.76 3.50
C GLY A 334 -18.68 -30.92 4.22
N PHE A 335 -19.36 -30.64 5.32
CA PHE A 335 -20.41 -31.50 5.80
C PHE A 335 -21.66 -31.30 4.94
N GLN A 336 -21.53 -31.59 3.65
CA GLN A 336 -22.66 -32.02 2.83
C GLN A 336 -22.53 -33.54 2.71
N ALA A 337 -23.42 -34.20 3.42
CA ALA A 337 -23.52 -35.65 3.40
C ALA A 337 -23.51 -36.18 1.96
N GLY A 338 -22.46 -36.90 1.58
CA GLY A 338 -22.47 -37.75 0.38
C GLY A 338 -21.48 -37.44 -0.72
N LEU A 339 -20.64 -36.38 -0.63
CA LEU A 339 -19.61 -36.14 -1.65
C LEU A 339 -18.25 -36.70 -1.19
N LYS A 340 -17.71 -37.65 -1.97
CA LYS A 340 -16.33 -38.13 -1.79
C LYS A 340 -15.35 -36.95 -1.98
N PRO A 341 -14.30 -36.87 -1.16
CA PRO A 341 -13.20 -35.90 -1.41
C PRO A 341 -12.65 -36.15 -2.81
N PRO A 342 -12.25 -35.07 -3.54
CA PRO A 342 -11.50 -35.24 -4.78
C PRO A 342 -10.23 -36.04 -4.48
N ALA A 343 -9.87 -36.95 -5.41
CA ALA A 343 -8.66 -37.75 -5.31
C ALA A 343 -7.46 -36.77 -5.13
N GLU A 344 -6.57 -37.07 -4.17
CA GLU A 344 -5.31 -36.35 -4.01
C GLU A 344 -4.55 -36.42 -5.35
N GLU A 345 -4.61 -35.34 -6.12
CA GLU A 345 -3.69 -35.15 -7.22
C GLU A 345 -2.30 -34.91 -6.59
N ARG A 346 -1.36 -35.79 -6.94
CA ARG A 346 0.05 -35.58 -6.64
C ARG A 346 0.45 -34.20 -7.20
N PRO A 347 1.22 -33.38 -6.45
CA PRO A 347 1.71 -32.14 -7.00
C PRO A 347 2.43 -32.43 -8.31
N ALA A 348 1.98 -31.83 -9.39
CA ALA A 348 2.75 -31.74 -10.62
C ALA A 348 4.08 -31.08 -10.25
N GLU A 349 5.18 -31.60 -10.77
CA GLU A 349 6.49 -30.98 -10.65
C GLU A 349 6.34 -29.52 -11.03
N GLU A 350 6.76 -28.64 -10.12
CA GLU A 350 6.70 -27.19 -10.21
C GLU A 350 7.49 -26.78 -11.45
N GLU A 351 6.83 -26.63 -12.59
CA GLU A 351 7.31 -25.69 -13.60
C GLU A 351 7.19 -24.31 -12.98
N ALA A 352 8.33 -23.67 -12.73
CA ALA A 352 8.40 -22.31 -12.24
C ALA A 352 7.42 -21.44 -13.03
N PRO A 353 6.47 -20.74 -12.38
CA PRO A 353 5.52 -19.90 -13.06
C PRO A 353 6.31 -18.92 -13.91
N ALA A 354 6.11 -19.00 -15.21
CA ALA A 354 6.53 -17.94 -16.11
C ALA A 354 5.70 -16.72 -15.72
N TRP A 355 6.24 -15.91 -14.81
CA TRP A 355 5.76 -14.55 -14.58
C TRP A 355 5.97 -13.79 -15.89
N GLY A 356 5.09 -14.07 -16.82
CA GLY A 356 4.98 -13.29 -18.02
C GLY A 356 4.41 -11.94 -17.63
N PHE A 357 5.27 -11.01 -17.23
CA PHE A 357 5.01 -9.67 -17.65
C PHE A 357 4.92 -9.72 -19.16
N ALA A 358 3.72 -9.71 -19.72
CA ALA A 358 3.50 -9.49 -21.13
C ALA A 358 3.95 -8.05 -21.41
N TYR A 359 5.25 -7.90 -21.64
CA TYR A 359 5.91 -6.67 -22.01
C TYR A 359 5.75 -6.42 -23.51
#